data_5eef4bd291971a0eebb9f6ee910dbbba
#
_entry.id   5eef4bd291971a0eebb9f6ee910dbbba
#
_cell.length_a   1.000
_cell.length_b   1.000
_cell.length_c   1.000
_cell.angle_alpha   90.00
_cell.angle_beta   90.00
_cell.angle_gamma   90.00
#
_symmetry.space_group_name_H-M   'P 1'
#
loop_
_entity.id
_entity.type
_entity.pdbx_description
1 polymer ?
#
loop_
_entity_poly.entity_id
_entity_poly.type
_entity_poly.pdbx_seq_one_letter_code
_entity_poly.pdbx_strand_id
1 'polypeptide(L)'
;ADLTKIANNLGVIHDDLGTIDSKVGTVNDNVKVVYDEIGSLAQEFHDFVSLQIRANRLVQAETRLVKIRQELEKKYGHYDIVRRTTTGILQADDLGIVKKDTISNATEELMLSTPGYWLAPCLVALAAWINDQPGLADKALREGIKRNDEKTSLFFALICRRADRKAACLKWTQRYLANQDEEELDRKTIIVLD
;
A
#
# COMPACT_ATOMS: atom_id res chain seq x y z
N ALA A 1 -4.55 71.57 71.11
CA ALA A 1 -4.33 70.09 71.27
C ALA A 1 -4.96 69.29 70.15
N ASP A 2 -6.11 69.65 69.58
CA ASP A 2 -6.80 68.83 68.58
C ASP A 2 -6.26 68.99 67.18
N LEU A 3 -5.80 70.19 66.78
CA LEU A 3 -5.19 70.44 65.47
C LEU A 3 -3.88 69.64 65.26
N THR A 4 -3.09 69.49 66.32
CA THR A 4 -1.84 68.72 66.28
C THR A 4 -2.11 67.25 66.13
N LYS A 5 -3.17 66.69 66.74
CA LYS A 5 -3.60 65.31 66.54
C LYS A 5 -4.12 65.10 65.16
N ILE A 6 -4.88 65.99 64.58
CA ILE A 6 -5.35 65.93 63.21
C ILE A 6 -4.18 66.00 62.24
N ALA A 7 -3.20 66.83 62.41
CA ALA A 7 -2.00 66.92 61.61
C ALA A 7 -1.18 65.60 61.63
N ASN A 8 -1.02 64.98 62.80
CA ASN A 8 -0.33 63.70 62.95
C ASN A 8 -1.10 62.55 62.30
N ASN A 9 -2.43 62.57 62.48
CA ASN A 9 -3.26 61.51 61.80
C ASN A 9 -3.22 61.63 60.25
N LEU A 10 -3.21 62.88 59.73
CA LEU A 10 -3.04 63.10 58.28
C LEU A 10 -1.67 62.67 57.81
N GLY A 11 -0.59 62.84 58.59
CA GLY A 11 0.73 62.28 58.26
C GLY A 11 0.71 60.78 58.19
N VAL A 12 0.11 60.08 59.16
CA VAL A 12 0.00 58.61 59.13
C VAL A 12 -0.83 58.14 57.95
N ILE A 13 -1.93 58.79 57.65
CA ILE A 13 -2.76 58.46 56.48
C ILE A 13 -1.97 58.65 55.17
N HIS A 14 -1.18 59.73 55.11
CA HIS A 14 -0.31 59.92 53.91
C HIS A 14 0.74 58.84 53.74
N ASP A 15 1.38 58.43 54.82
CA ASP A 15 2.36 57.31 54.78
C ASP A 15 1.71 55.99 54.47
N ASP A 16 0.52 55.70 55.01
CA ASP A 16 -0.26 54.52 54.70
C ASP A 16 -0.69 54.52 53.24
N LEU A 17 -1.13 55.60 52.66
CA LEU A 17 -1.45 55.76 51.24
C LEU A 17 -0.22 55.51 50.38
N GLY A 18 0.96 56.01 50.72
CA GLY A 18 2.21 55.74 50.02
C GLY A 18 2.57 54.26 50.06
N THR A 19 2.33 53.62 51.22
CA THR A 19 2.55 52.15 51.35
C THR A 19 1.56 51.33 50.52
N ILE A 20 0.30 51.76 50.47
CA ILE A 20 -0.73 51.11 49.63
C ILE A 20 -0.41 51.29 48.17
N ASP A 21 -0.02 52.44 47.70
CA ASP A 21 0.35 52.73 46.32
C ASP A 21 1.53 51.85 45.88
N SER A 22 2.55 51.73 46.72
CA SER A 22 3.70 50.86 46.49
C SER A 22 3.28 49.34 46.37
N LYS A 23 2.37 48.90 47.26
CA LYS A 23 1.84 47.54 47.23
C LYS A 23 1.00 47.29 45.96
N VAL A 24 0.18 48.27 45.58
CA VAL A 24 -0.62 48.17 44.33
C VAL A 24 0.29 48.14 43.13
N GLY A 25 1.38 48.91 43.09
CA GLY A 25 2.40 48.83 42.05
C GLY A 25 3.01 47.42 41.96
N THR A 26 3.44 46.83 43.08
CA THR A 26 3.98 45.48 43.15
C THR A 26 2.98 44.43 42.69
N VAL A 27 1.72 44.53 43.09
CA VAL A 27 0.65 43.60 42.63
C VAL A 27 0.44 43.74 41.14
N ASN A 28 0.42 44.94 40.60
CA ASN A 28 0.27 45.13 39.15
C ASN A 28 1.42 44.54 38.33
N ASP A 29 2.65 44.65 38.83
CA ASP A 29 3.82 44.05 38.19
C ASP A 29 3.77 42.51 38.25
N ASN A 30 3.38 41.95 39.39
CA ASN A 30 3.17 40.53 39.55
C ASN A 30 2.07 40.01 38.60
N VAL A 31 0.98 40.77 38.47
CA VAL A 31 -0.10 40.42 37.52
C VAL A 31 0.40 40.39 36.09
N LYS A 32 1.25 41.34 35.67
CA LYS A 32 1.87 41.30 34.32
C LYS A 32 2.72 40.06 34.13
N VAL A 33 3.58 39.71 35.09
CA VAL A 33 4.40 38.49 35.03
C VAL A 33 3.52 37.26 34.88
N VAL A 34 2.45 37.15 35.67
CA VAL A 34 1.50 35.99 35.56
C VAL A 34 0.81 35.97 34.21
N TYR A 35 0.45 37.11 33.62
CA TYR A 35 -0.12 37.15 32.27
C TYR A 35 0.87 36.66 31.22
N ASP A 36 2.14 37.05 31.29
CA ASP A 36 3.17 36.64 30.38
C ASP A 36 3.45 35.12 30.52
N GLU A 37 3.49 34.60 31.76
CA GLU A 37 3.64 33.17 32.04
C GLU A 37 2.44 32.35 31.50
N ILE A 38 1.21 32.83 31.67
CA ILE A 38 0.01 32.21 31.12
C ILE A 38 0.08 32.18 29.57
N GLY A 39 0.51 33.27 28.95
CA GLY A 39 0.69 33.34 27.50
C GLY A 39 1.70 32.33 27.01
N SER A 40 2.84 32.20 27.68
CA SER A 40 3.88 31.22 27.37
C SER A 40 3.36 29.77 27.51
N LEU A 41 2.70 29.50 28.64
CA LEU A 41 2.13 28.16 28.88
C LEU A 41 1.04 27.81 27.88
N ALA A 42 0.22 28.76 27.46
CA ALA A 42 -0.79 28.53 26.43
C ALA A 42 -0.16 28.17 25.09
N GLN A 43 0.95 28.80 24.72
CA GLN A 43 1.70 28.49 23.51
C GLN A 43 2.32 27.08 23.60
N GLU A 44 2.99 26.77 24.70
CA GLU A 44 3.58 25.43 24.92
C GLU A 44 2.52 24.31 24.86
N PHE A 45 1.35 24.57 25.45
CA PHE A 45 0.24 23.63 25.39
C PHE A 45 -0.28 23.43 23.96
N HIS A 46 -0.40 24.52 23.19
CA HIS A 46 -0.80 24.46 21.80
C HIS A 46 0.20 23.60 20.96
N ASP A 47 1.49 23.83 21.16
CA ASP A 47 2.54 23.10 20.47
C ASP A 47 2.55 21.61 20.86
N PHE A 48 2.38 21.33 22.15
CA PHE A 48 2.22 19.95 22.65
C PHE A 48 1.03 19.24 22.01
N VAL A 49 -0.14 19.85 21.98
CA VAL A 49 -1.34 19.27 21.35
C VAL A 49 -1.12 19.03 19.86
N SER A 50 -0.47 19.97 19.17
CA SER A 50 -0.15 19.84 17.75
C SER A 50 0.79 18.65 17.48
N LEU A 51 1.83 18.47 18.29
CA LEU A 51 2.73 17.32 18.24
C LEU A 51 1.99 16.01 18.52
N GLN A 52 1.13 15.97 19.52
CA GLN A 52 0.34 14.80 19.87
C GLN A 52 -0.61 14.38 18.74
N ILE A 53 -1.27 15.33 18.09
CA ILE A 53 -2.13 15.07 16.94
C ILE A 53 -1.31 14.48 15.77
N ARG A 54 -0.12 15.03 15.49
CA ARG A 54 0.78 14.52 14.43
C ARG A 54 1.25 13.09 14.74
N ALA A 55 1.65 12.84 15.99
CA ALA A 55 2.07 11.52 16.44
C ALA A 55 0.95 10.47 16.29
N ASN A 56 -0.27 10.81 16.71
CA ASN A 56 -1.44 9.94 16.56
C ASN A 56 -1.78 9.65 15.09
N ARG A 57 -1.68 10.65 14.20
CA ARG A 57 -1.88 10.47 12.76
C ARG A 57 -0.82 9.55 12.15
N LEU A 58 0.44 9.66 12.58
CA LEU A 58 1.51 8.78 12.14
C LEU A 58 1.23 7.32 12.53
N VAL A 59 0.91 7.06 13.80
CA VAL A 59 0.56 5.70 14.28
C VAL A 59 -0.63 5.12 13.51
N GLN A 60 -1.66 5.93 13.24
CA GLN A 60 -2.80 5.49 12.43
C GLN A 60 -2.39 5.15 10.99
N ALA A 61 -1.51 5.96 10.37
CA ALA A 61 -1.01 5.71 9.03
C ALA A 61 -0.17 4.44 8.97
N GLU A 62 0.72 4.21 9.94
CA GLU A 62 1.52 2.99 10.05
C GLU A 62 0.64 1.75 10.24
N THR A 63 -0.38 1.83 11.09
CA THR A 63 -1.33 0.73 11.30
C THR A 63 -2.10 0.39 10.01
N ARG A 64 -2.55 1.41 9.27
CA ARG A 64 -3.20 1.22 7.96
C ARG A 64 -2.25 0.58 6.95
N LEU A 65 -1.00 1.01 6.92
CA LEU A 65 0.01 0.48 6.01
C LEU A 65 0.31 -0.99 6.30
N VAL A 66 0.43 -1.38 7.56
CA VAL A 66 0.60 -2.80 7.96
C VAL A 66 -0.61 -3.62 7.52
N LYS A 67 -1.84 -3.12 7.77
CA LYS A 67 -3.06 -3.81 7.35
C LYS A 67 -3.13 -4.01 5.83
N ILE A 68 -2.85 -2.96 5.05
CA ILE A 68 -2.84 -3.03 3.58
C ILE A 68 -1.77 -4.02 3.09
N ARG A 69 -0.58 -4.02 3.68
CA ARG A 69 0.48 -4.99 3.33
C ARG A 69 0.05 -6.43 3.60
N GLN A 70 -0.59 -6.69 4.74
CA GLN A 70 -1.11 -8.02 5.07
C GLN A 70 -2.22 -8.46 4.10
N GLU A 71 -3.12 -7.56 3.74
CA GLU A 71 -4.17 -7.84 2.77
C GLU A 71 -3.59 -8.10 1.37
N LEU A 72 -2.59 -7.33 0.94
CA LEU A 72 -1.88 -7.55 -0.32
C LEU A 72 -1.14 -8.89 -0.32
N GLU A 73 -0.42 -9.21 0.76
CA GLU A 73 0.29 -10.48 0.89
C GLU A 73 -0.70 -11.66 0.85
N LYS A 74 -1.80 -11.59 1.60
CA LYS A 74 -2.85 -12.62 1.60
C LYS A 74 -3.47 -12.81 0.21
N LYS A 75 -3.68 -11.72 -0.53
CA LYS A 75 -4.38 -11.76 -1.83
C LYS A 75 -3.44 -12.07 -2.99
N TYR A 76 -2.21 -11.60 -2.97
CA TYR A 76 -1.29 -11.59 -4.11
C TYR A 76 0.08 -12.23 -3.83
N GLY A 77 0.42 -12.57 -2.60
CA GLY A 77 1.74 -13.08 -2.22
C GLY A 77 2.15 -14.32 -3.00
N HIS A 78 1.19 -15.20 -3.27
CA HIS A 78 1.45 -16.41 -4.07
C HIS A 78 1.58 -16.15 -5.59
N TYR A 79 1.20 -14.96 -6.09
CA TYR A 79 1.31 -14.64 -7.51
C TYR A 79 2.76 -14.60 -8.00
N ASP A 80 3.67 -14.17 -7.15
CA ASP A 80 5.10 -14.15 -7.46
C ASP A 80 5.68 -15.57 -7.58
N ILE A 81 5.23 -16.48 -6.73
CA ILE A 81 5.62 -17.89 -6.79
C ILE A 81 5.18 -18.50 -8.12
N VAL A 82 3.93 -18.26 -8.54
CA VAL A 82 3.42 -18.75 -9.84
C VAL A 82 4.27 -18.20 -10.99
N ARG A 83 4.60 -16.91 -10.99
CA ARG A 83 5.44 -16.30 -12.04
C ARG A 83 6.83 -16.92 -12.11
N ARG A 84 7.50 -17.07 -10.97
CA ARG A 84 8.83 -17.69 -10.90
C ARG A 84 8.80 -19.15 -11.36
N THR A 85 7.80 -19.90 -10.92
CA THR A 85 7.63 -21.29 -11.33
C THR A 85 7.39 -21.41 -12.84
N THR A 86 6.54 -20.55 -13.42
CA THR A 86 6.30 -20.48 -14.86
C THR A 86 7.59 -20.19 -15.63
N THR A 87 8.37 -19.20 -15.19
CA THR A 87 9.66 -18.86 -15.80
C THR A 87 10.64 -20.03 -15.71
N GLY A 88 10.71 -20.68 -14.53
CA GLY A 88 11.58 -21.84 -14.31
C GLY A 88 11.23 -23.03 -15.21
N ILE A 89 9.94 -23.33 -15.41
CA ILE A 89 9.48 -24.41 -16.32
C ILE A 89 9.84 -24.07 -17.77
N LEU A 90 9.62 -22.84 -18.21
CA LEU A 90 9.97 -22.44 -19.58
C LEU A 90 11.47 -22.51 -19.84
N GLN A 91 12.29 -22.12 -18.88
CA GLN A 91 13.75 -22.24 -18.98
C GLN A 91 14.22 -23.69 -18.97
N ALA A 92 13.61 -24.54 -18.15
CA ALA A 92 13.95 -25.97 -18.09
C ALA A 92 13.52 -26.72 -19.35
N ASP A 93 12.39 -26.35 -19.97
CA ASP A 93 11.92 -26.90 -21.24
C ASP A 93 12.90 -26.58 -22.38
N ASP A 94 13.42 -25.35 -22.45
CA ASP A 94 14.44 -24.95 -23.42
C ASP A 94 15.73 -25.79 -23.32
N LEU A 95 16.09 -26.18 -22.09
CA LEU A 95 17.29 -26.95 -21.82
C LEU A 95 17.06 -28.47 -21.97
N GLY A 96 15.83 -28.92 -22.22
CA GLY A 96 15.46 -30.33 -22.30
C GLY A 96 15.62 -31.10 -20.98
N ILE A 97 15.66 -30.42 -19.84
CA ILE A 97 15.99 -30.96 -18.51
C ILE A 97 14.73 -31.28 -17.68
N VAL A 98 13.55 -31.05 -18.21
CA VAL A 98 12.29 -31.13 -17.45
C VAL A 98 12.02 -32.58 -17.00
N LYS A 99 12.14 -32.83 -15.69
CA LYS A 99 11.64 -34.05 -15.06
C LYS A 99 10.13 -33.96 -14.86
N LYS A 100 9.38 -34.82 -15.54
CA LYS A 100 7.91 -34.81 -15.62
C LYS A 100 7.20 -34.80 -14.26
N ASP A 101 7.71 -35.54 -13.28
CA ASP A 101 7.03 -35.74 -11.99
C ASP A 101 7.11 -34.52 -11.05
N THR A 102 8.14 -33.70 -11.16
CA THR A 102 8.34 -32.54 -10.27
C THR A 102 7.39 -31.38 -10.62
N ILE A 103 6.94 -31.30 -11.86
CA ILE A 103 6.08 -30.22 -12.37
C ILE A 103 4.62 -30.44 -11.99
N SER A 104 4.14 -31.70 -11.99
CA SER A 104 2.71 -31.98 -11.82
C SER A 104 2.18 -31.59 -10.44
N ASN A 105 2.87 -31.96 -9.37
CA ASN A 105 2.39 -31.76 -8.00
C ASN A 105 2.44 -30.30 -7.55
N ALA A 106 3.48 -29.57 -7.95
CA ALA A 106 3.63 -28.15 -7.55
C ALA A 106 2.61 -27.22 -8.23
N THR A 107 2.14 -27.60 -9.44
CA THR A 107 1.27 -26.75 -10.24
C THR A 107 -0.20 -26.78 -9.80
N GLU A 108 -0.71 -27.94 -9.34
CA GLU A 108 -2.08 -28.04 -8.83
C GLU A 108 -2.25 -27.28 -7.49
N GLU A 109 -1.27 -27.41 -6.60
CA GLU A 109 -1.26 -26.68 -5.33
C GLU A 109 -1.23 -25.16 -5.56
N LEU A 110 -0.43 -24.68 -6.51
CA LEU A 110 -0.38 -23.27 -6.88
C LEU A 110 -1.71 -22.77 -7.47
N MET A 111 -2.40 -23.59 -8.26
CA MET A 111 -3.71 -23.22 -8.79
C MET A 111 -4.77 -23.07 -7.69
N LEU A 112 -4.73 -23.93 -6.67
CA LEU A 112 -5.65 -23.89 -5.53
C LEU A 112 -5.34 -22.70 -4.60
N SER A 113 -4.06 -22.39 -4.39
CA SER A 113 -3.64 -21.27 -3.52
C SER A 113 -3.85 -19.89 -4.15
N THR A 114 -4.09 -19.82 -5.47
CA THR A 114 -4.28 -18.56 -6.22
C THR A 114 -5.57 -18.53 -7.03
N PRO A 115 -6.76 -18.61 -6.40
CA PRO A 115 -8.03 -18.83 -7.12
C PRO A 115 -8.40 -17.70 -8.10
N GLY A 116 -7.88 -16.48 -7.90
CA GLY A 116 -8.14 -15.34 -8.79
C GLY A 116 -7.05 -15.08 -9.84
N TYR A 117 -5.93 -15.80 -9.81
CA TYR A 117 -4.80 -15.52 -10.69
C TYR A 117 -4.86 -16.33 -11.99
N TRP A 118 -4.95 -15.64 -13.12
CA TRP A 118 -5.11 -16.24 -14.45
C TRP A 118 -3.91 -17.11 -14.89
N LEU A 119 -2.69 -16.76 -14.47
CA LEU A 119 -1.48 -17.47 -14.86
C LEU A 119 -1.36 -18.86 -14.22
N ALA A 120 -1.95 -19.07 -13.04
CA ALA A 120 -1.89 -20.37 -12.36
C ALA A 120 -2.49 -21.51 -13.19
N PRO A 121 -3.73 -21.43 -13.72
CA PRO A 121 -4.22 -22.46 -14.62
C PRO A 121 -3.46 -22.54 -15.94
N CYS A 122 -2.90 -21.43 -16.45
CA CYS A 122 -2.02 -21.49 -17.63
C CYS A 122 -0.75 -22.30 -17.38
N LEU A 123 -0.18 -22.19 -16.18
CA LEU A 123 0.97 -23.00 -15.75
C LEU A 123 0.61 -24.48 -15.69
N VAL A 124 -0.55 -24.84 -15.13
CA VAL A 124 -1.04 -26.23 -15.11
C VAL A 124 -1.25 -26.76 -16.54
N ALA A 125 -1.85 -25.98 -17.43
CA ALA A 125 -2.05 -26.34 -18.82
C ALA A 125 -0.72 -26.59 -19.56
N LEU A 126 0.27 -25.70 -19.35
CA LEU A 126 1.61 -25.83 -19.92
C LEU A 126 2.30 -27.11 -19.40
N ALA A 127 2.29 -27.34 -18.10
CA ALA A 127 2.87 -28.51 -17.47
C ALA A 127 2.21 -29.82 -17.97
N ALA A 128 0.87 -29.82 -18.11
CA ALA A 128 0.11 -30.93 -18.61
C ALA A 128 0.44 -31.25 -20.09
N TRP A 129 0.66 -30.22 -20.92
CA TRP A 129 1.11 -30.44 -22.32
C TRP A 129 2.51 -31.03 -22.41
N ILE A 130 3.45 -30.55 -21.61
CA ILE A 130 4.81 -31.09 -21.52
C ILE A 130 4.77 -32.58 -21.09
N ASN A 131 3.83 -32.94 -20.22
CA ASN A 131 3.64 -34.30 -19.71
C ASN A 131 2.72 -35.18 -20.55
N ASP A 132 2.28 -34.71 -21.72
CA ASP A 132 1.37 -35.43 -22.62
C ASP A 132 0.02 -35.82 -21.98
N GLN A 133 -0.55 -34.88 -21.23
CA GLN A 133 -1.84 -35.00 -20.56
C GLN A 133 -2.87 -34.02 -21.14
N PRO A 134 -3.37 -34.26 -22.38
CA PRO A 134 -4.21 -33.28 -23.09
C PRO A 134 -5.53 -32.98 -22.37
N GLY A 135 -6.13 -33.94 -21.69
CA GLY A 135 -7.39 -33.75 -20.97
C GLY A 135 -7.27 -32.81 -19.78
N LEU A 136 -6.15 -32.84 -19.04
CA LEU A 136 -5.85 -31.93 -17.98
C LEU A 136 -5.50 -30.54 -18.54
N ALA A 137 -4.70 -30.49 -19.60
CA ALA A 137 -4.34 -29.25 -20.28
C ALA A 137 -5.58 -28.46 -20.74
N ASP A 138 -6.55 -29.13 -21.35
CA ASP A 138 -7.81 -28.53 -21.82
C ASP A 138 -8.67 -27.99 -20.67
N LYS A 139 -8.75 -28.71 -19.55
CA LYS A 139 -9.49 -28.26 -18.37
C LYS A 139 -8.84 -27.00 -17.75
N ALA A 140 -7.54 -27.03 -17.56
CA ALA A 140 -6.79 -25.92 -17.02
C ALA A 140 -6.83 -24.68 -17.93
N LEU A 141 -6.73 -24.90 -19.24
CA LEU A 141 -6.82 -23.84 -20.24
C LEU A 141 -8.17 -23.13 -20.22
N ARG A 142 -9.28 -23.90 -20.14
CA ARG A 142 -10.62 -23.30 -19.98
C ARG A 142 -10.73 -22.44 -18.72
N GLU A 143 -10.15 -22.88 -17.62
CA GLU A 143 -10.13 -22.10 -16.40
C GLU A 143 -9.27 -20.83 -16.55
N GLY A 144 -8.13 -20.88 -17.24
CA GLY A 144 -7.31 -19.70 -17.55
C GLY A 144 -8.08 -18.66 -18.38
N ILE A 145 -8.75 -19.10 -19.43
CA ILE A 145 -9.61 -18.24 -20.27
C ILE A 145 -10.73 -17.61 -19.45
N LYS A 146 -11.40 -18.38 -18.59
CA LYS A 146 -12.45 -17.88 -17.72
C LYS A 146 -11.95 -16.81 -16.75
N ARG A 147 -10.73 -16.93 -16.23
CA ARG A 147 -10.14 -15.95 -15.31
C ARG A 147 -9.69 -14.68 -16.03
N ASN A 148 -9.06 -14.81 -17.19
CA ASN A 148 -8.67 -13.68 -18.05
C ASN A 148 -8.31 -14.18 -19.44
N ASP A 149 -9.24 -14.01 -20.39
CA ASP A 149 -9.09 -14.50 -21.77
C ASP A 149 -7.96 -13.79 -22.51
N GLU A 150 -7.89 -12.47 -22.42
CA GLU A 150 -6.89 -11.66 -23.09
C GLU A 150 -5.47 -12.10 -22.73
N LYS A 151 -5.14 -12.12 -21.43
CA LYS A 151 -3.80 -12.49 -20.93
C LYS A 151 -3.47 -13.96 -21.19
N THR A 152 -4.46 -14.84 -21.08
CA THR A 152 -4.31 -16.26 -21.39
C THR A 152 -4.01 -16.47 -22.88
N SER A 153 -4.73 -15.80 -23.76
CA SER A 153 -4.55 -15.87 -25.19
C SER A 153 -3.16 -15.38 -25.61
N LEU A 154 -2.73 -14.23 -25.07
CA LEU A 154 -1.39 -13.71 -25.31
C LEU A 154 -0.30 -14.68 -24.82
N PHE A 155 -0.44 -15.22 -23.59
CA PHE A 155 0.52 -16.17 -23.05
C PHE A 155 0.71 -17.39 -23.96
N PHE A 156 -0.39 -18.00 -24.42
CA PHE A 156 -0.28 -19.16 -25.29
C PHE A 156 0.14 -18.82 -26.72
N ALA A 157 -0.16 -17.63 -27.23
CA ALA A 157 0.41 -17.16 -28.49
C ALA A 157 1.95 -17.14 -28.43
N LEU A 158 2.51 -16.54 -27.35
CA LEU A 158 3.96 -16.47 -27.14
C LEU A 158 4.60 -17.86 -26.92
N ILE A 159 3.95 -18.75 -26.15
CA ILE A 159 4.41 -20.13 -25.95
C ILE A 159 4.42 -20.91 -27.28
N CYS A 160 3.36 -20.81 -28.09
CA CYS A 160 3.29 -21.46 -29.39
C CYS A 160 4.31 -20.90 -30.38
N ARG A 161 4.57 -19.58 -30.34
CA ARG A 161 5.65 -18.94 -31.15
C ARG A 161 7.02 -19.53 -30.77
N ARG A 162 7.31 -19.62 -29.46
CA ARG A 162 8.58 -20.17 -28.95
C ARG A 162 8.77 -21.64 -29.34
N ALA A 163 7.69 -22.41 -29.30
CA ALA A 163 7.70 -23.83 -29.70
C ALA A 163 7.58 -24.05 -31.21
N ASP A 164 7.71 -23.03 -32.06
CA ASP A 164 7.55 -23.02 -33.53
C ASP A 164 6.24 -23.66 -34.02
N ARG A 165 5.17 -23.54 -33.22
CA ARG A 165 3.83 -24.04 -33.58
C ARG A 165 3.00 -22.96 -34.27
N LYS A 166 3.36 -22.60 -35.50
CA LYS A 166 2.80 -21.46 -36.25
C LYS A 166 1.27 -21.45 -36.33
N ALA A 167 0.62 -22.57 -36.65
CA ALA A 167 -0.83 -22.64 -36.76
C ALA A 167 -1.56 -22.40 -35.45
N ALA A 168 -1.02 -22.92 -34.34
CA ALA A 168 -1.57 -22.67 -33.01
C ALA A 168 -1.30 -21.23 -32.55
N CYS A 169 -0.11 -20.72 -32.81
CA CYS A 169 0.25 -19.32 -32.54
C CYS A 169 -0.73 -18.37 -33.23
N LEU A 170 -1.01 -18.54 -34.52
CA LEU A 170 -1.94 -17.71 -35.26
C LEU A 170 -3.35 -17.70 -34.63
N LYS A 171 -3.88 -18.87 -34.24
CA LYS A 171 -5.20 -18.98 -33.58
C LYS A 171 -5.24 -18.22 -32.26
N TRP A 172 -4.19 -18.31 -31.43
CA TRP A 172 -4.12 -17.62 -30.17
C TRP A 172 -3.94 -16.11 -30.34
N THR A 173 -3.15 -15.68 -31.34
CA THR A 173 -2.98 -14.26 -31.68
C THR A 173 -4.29 -13.66 -32.17
N GLN A 174 -5.03 -14.35 -33.04
CA GLN A 174 -6.35 -13.91 -33.49
C GLN A 174 -7.33 -13.77 -32.32
N ARG A 175 -7.34 -14.74 -31.39
CA ARG A 175 -8.17 -14.66 -30.19
C ARG A 175 -7.77 -13.49 -29.29
N TYR A 176 -6.47 -13.24 -29.11
CA TYR A 176 -5.97 -12.09 -28.35
C TYR A 176 -6.43 -10.76 -28.95
N LEU A 177 -6.28 -10.61 -30.29
CA LEU A 177 -6.70 -9.41 -31.00
C LEU A 177 -8.22 -9.18 -30.93
N ALA A 178 -9.02 -10.25 -30.99
CA ALA A 178 -10.48 -10.15 -30.86
C ALA A 178 -10.95 -9.68 -29.47
N ASN A 179 -10.09 -9.77 -28.47
CA ASN A 179 -10.37 -9.29 -27.10
C ASN A 179 -9.82 -7.87 -26.84
N GLN A 180 -9.17 -7.23 -27.84
CA GLN A 180 -8.70 -5.86 -27.70
C GLN A 180 -9.81 -4.87 -28.05
N ASP A 181 -9.81 -3.75 -27.35
CA ASP A 181 -10.64 -2.61 -27.70
C ASP A 181 -9.95 -1.81 -28.82
N GLU A 182 -10.64 -1.57 -29.93
CA GLU A 182 -10.10 -0.85 -31.07
C GLU A 182 -9.78 0.60 -30.73
N GLU A 183 -10.46 1.19 -29.72
CA GLU A 183 -10.25 2.57 -29.27
C GLU A 183 -9.12 2.72 -28.24
N GLU A 184 -8.74 1.64 -27.54
CA GLU A 184 -7.72 1.62 -26.47
C GLU A 184 -6.53 0.70 -26.78
N LEU A 185 -6.00 0.71 -28.01
CA LEU A 185 -4.78 -0.06 -28.33
C LEU A 185 -3.59 0.48 -27.50
N ASP A 186 -3.29 -0.19 -26.39
CA ASP A 186 -2.15 0.15 -25.54
C ASP A 186 -0.82 -0.07 -26.32
N ARG A 187 0.13 0.83 -26.10
CA ARG A 187 1.49 0.73 -26.66
C ARG A 187 2.14 -0.66 -26.46
N LYS A 188 1.76 -1.36 -25.37
CA LYS A 188 2.23 -2.73 -25.12
C LYS A 188 1.71 -3.73 -26.12
N THR A 189 0.48 -3.57 -26.60
CA THR A 189 -0.13 -4.42 -27.64
C THR A 189 0.63 -4.31 -28.95
N ILE A 190 1.03 -3.09 -29.33
CA ILE A 190 1.81 -2.82 -30.53
C ILE A 190 3.18 -3.49 -30.47
N ILE A 191 3.89 -3.39 -29.32
CA ILE A 191 5.21 -4.01 -29.13
C ILE A 191 5.16 -5.55 -29.21
N VAL A 192 4.04 -6.17 -28.85
CA VAL A 192 3.86 -7.63 -28.91
C VAL A 192 3.62 -8.12 -30.34
N LEU A 193 3.11 -7.27 -31.22
CA LEU A 193 2.78 -7.61 -32.62
C LEU A 193 3.97 -7.45 -33.57
N ASP A 194 4.98 -6.67 -33.23
CA ASP A 194 6.26 -6.53 -33.94
C ASP A 194 7.19 -7.74 -33.61
#